data_0d4f4c52e7da98094530464ce74e599f
#
_entry.id   0d4f4c52e7da98094530464ce74e599f
#
_cell.length_a   1.000
_cell.length_b   1.000
_cell.length_c   1.000
_cell.angle_alpha   90.00
_cell.angle_beta   90.00
_cell.angle_gamma   90.00
#
_symmetry.space_group_name_H-M   'P 1'
#
loop_
_entity.id
_entity.type
_entity.pdbx_description
1 polymer ?
#
loop_
_entity_poly.entity_id
_entity_poly.type
_entity_poly.pdbx_seq_one_letter_code
_entity_poly.pdbx_strand_id
1 'polypeptide(L)'
;TRTLKKGDIFISVIGDRNGHDFVAEAFKRGASAALVAYKPNNVSANMPLLIVEDVRIGLEALASFARKRFKGQVIAITGSVGKTSSKDMLALVLSNFGKVNKAEKSFNNHLGVPLTLVRTPPDSDFLIVEIGMSNKKEIAPLSALVQPHIALITDVSEAHLASFNSVVEIAKEKSDICLGLNKRGHCVVSRDSNEYSRLVKYINEFGVNIISFGENKSSMYKLRKTVIKNNKTCAEAVLQNG
;
A
#
# COMPACT_ATOMS: atom_id res chain seq x y z
N THR A 1 -14.71 10.67 -11.29
CA THR A 1 -15.30 10.59 -12.64
C THR A 1 -14.27 10.57 -13.78
N ARG A 2 -13.08 11.19 -13.65
CA ARG A 2 -12.10 11.32 -14.77
C ARG A 2 -11.60 9.99 -15.33
N THR A 3 -11.44 8.96 -14.50
CA THR A 3 -10.94 7.62 -14.85
C THR A 3 -12.02 6.54 -14.86
N LEU A 4 -13.28 6.95 -14.71
CA LEU A 4 -14.42 6.03 -14.64
C LEU A 4 -14.61 5.31 -15.98
N LYS A 5 -14.77 4.00 -15.92
CA LYS A 5 -15.08 3.10 -17.03
C LYS A 5 -16.50 2.60 -16.90
N LYS A 6 -17.09 2.17 -18.04
CA LYS A 6 -18.40 1.52 -18.04
C LYS A 6 -18.37 0.27 -17.14
N GLY A 7 -19.35 0.19 -16.23
CA GLY A 7 -19.44 -0.90 -15.26
C GLY A 7 -18.80 -0.62 -13.90
N ASP A 8 -18.03 0.47 -13.74
CA ASP A 8 -17.45 0.83 -12.45
C ASP A 8 -18.51 1.20 -11.41
N ILE A 9 -18.18 1.04 -10.14
CA ILE A 9 -18.90 1.62 -9.01
C ILE A 9 -18.27 2.96 -8.68
N PHE A 10 -19.06 4.03 -8.68
CA PHE A 10 -18.63 5.36 -8.28
C PHE A 10 -18.63 5.50 -6.75
N ILE A 11 -17.56 5.99 -6.16
CA ILE A 11 -17.43 6.24 -4.71
C ILE A 11 -17.54 7.74 -4.47
N SER A 12 -18.58 8.21 -3.77
CA SER A 12 -18.87 9.63 -3.54
C SER A 12 -18.15 10.20 -2.33
N VAL A 13 -16.81 10.15 -2.33
CA VAL A 13 -15.98 10.67 -1.23
C VAL A 13 -16.19 12.18 -1.08
N ILE A 14 -16.26 12.64 0.17
CA ILE A 14 -16.25 14.07 0.53
C ILE A 14 -14.79 14.48 0.76
N GLY A 15 -14.33 15.46 0.00
CA GLY A 15 -13.02 16.11 0.11
C GLY A 15 -13.21 17.61 -0.09
N ASP A 16 -12.34 18.26 -0.85
CA ASP A 16 -12.48 19.69 -1.23
C ASP A 16 -13.82 19.97 -1.93
N ARG A 17 -14.37 18.96 -2.59
CA ARG A 17 -15.71 18.98 -3.18
C ARG A 17 -16.50 17.77 -2.69
N ASN A 18 -17.84 17.94 -2.64
CA ASN A 18 -18.73 16.84 -2.28
C ASN A 18 -18.86 15.86 -3.45
N GLY A 19 -18.41 14.62 -3.26
CA GLY A 19 -18.50 13.57 -4.27
C GLY A 19 -19.92 13.24 -4.70
N HIS A 20 -20.94 13.51 -3.85
CA HIS A 20 -22.35 13.27 -4.17
C HIS A 20 -22.85 14.12 -5.33
N ASP A 21 -22.28 15.32 -5.55
CA ASP A 21 -22.64 16.20 -6.65
C ASP A 21 -22.31 15.61 -8.03
N PHE A 22 -21.41 14.63 -8.07
CA PHE A 22 -20.94 13.97 -9.29
C PHE A 22 -21.59 12.61 -9.58
N VAL A 23 -22.53 12.15 -8.75
CA VAL A 23 -23.17 10.84 -8.91
C VAL A 23 -23.96 10.76 -10.22
N ALA A 24 -24.78 11.75 -10.54
CA ALA A 24 -25.51 11.78 -11.80
C ALA A 24 -24.59 11.77 -13.03
N GLU A 25 -23.48 12.51 -12.97
CA GLU A 25 -22.47 12.51 -14.04
C GLU A 25 -21.75 11.17 -14.14
N ALA A 26 -21.49 10.49 -13.02
CA ALA A 26 -20.89 9.17 -13.02
C ALA A 26 -21.80 8.15 -13.74
N PHE A 27 -23.11 8.17 -13.51
CA PHE A 27 -24.06 7.32 -14.24
C PHE A 27 -24.11 7.64 -15.73
N LYS A 28 -24.11 8.92 -16.12
CA LYS A 28 -24.02 9.32 -17.53
C LYS A 28 -22.76 8.77 -18.22
N ARG A 29 -21.67 8.62 -17.47
CA ARG A 29 -20.41 8.02 -17.96
C ARG A 29 -20.37 6.51 -17.88
N GLY A 30 -21.44 5.86 -17.44
CA GLY A 30 -21.59 4.40 -17.45
C GLY A 30 -21.24 3.72 -16.14
N ALA A 31 -21.24 4.42 -15.01
CA ALA A 31 -21.20 3.75 -13.71
C ALA A 31 -22.36 2.78 -13.56
N SER A 32 -22.11 1.60 -13.04
CA SER A 32 -23.14 0.58 -12.78
C SER A 32 -23.85 0.80 -11.45
N ALA A 33 -23.20 1.43 -10.48
CA ALA A 33 -23.73 1.77 -9.17
C ALA A 33 -22.95 2.94 -8.56
N ALA A 34 -23.45 3.50 -7.46
CA ALA A 34 -22.68 4.45 -6.66
C ALA A 34 -22.78 4.12 -5.17
N LEU A 35 -21.65 4.25 -4.46
CA LEU A 35 -21.56 4.22 -3.00
C LEU A 35 -21.73 5.66 -2.48
N VAL A 36 -22.75 5.90 -1.69
CA VAL A 36 -23.19 7.24 -1.26
C VAL A 36 -23.56 7.22 0.23
N ALA A 37 -23.46 8.37 0.91
CA ALA A 37 -23.97 8.50 2.27
C ALA A 37 -25.47 8.89 2.30
N TYR A 38 -25.96 9.48 1.23
CA TYR A 38 -27.38 9.83 1.06
C TYR A 38 -27.72 9.86 -0.43
N LYS A 39 -29.02 9.75 -0.76
CA LYS A 39 -29.48 9.87 -2.14
C LYS A 39 -29.39 11.31 -2.60
N PRO A 40 -28.59 11.65 -3.64
CA PRO A 40 -28.56 12.99 -4.21
C PRO A 40 -29.89 13.32 -4.93
N ASN A 41 -30.33 14.57 -4.88
CA ASN A 41 -31.59 15.03 -5.48
C ASN A 41 -31.64 14.90 -7.01
N ASN A 42 -30.46 14.95 -7.66
CA ASN A 42 -30.30 14.89 -9.12
C ASN A 42 -30.15 13.47 -9.67
N VAL A 43 -30.46 12.44 -8.87
CA VAL A 43 -30.33 11.04 -9.24
C VAL A 43 -31.72 10.39 -9.31
N SER A 44 -32.05 9.75 -10.46
CA SER A 44 -33.34 9.10 -10.66
C SER A 44 -33.50 7.86 -9.77
N ALA A 45 -34.77 7.46 -9.51
CA ALA A 45 -35.07 6.37 -8.58
C ALA A 45 -34.55 4.99 -9.01
N ASN A 46 -34.32 4.79 -10.31
CA ASN A 46 -33.86 3.52 -10.89
C ASN A 46 -32.33 3.39 -10.96
N MET A 47 -31.57 4.39 -10.52
CA MET A 47 -30.10 4.31 -10.46
C MET A 47 -29.65 3.52 -9.22
N PRO A 48 -28.86 2.44 -9.37
CA PRO A 48 -28.44 1.61 -8.23
C PRO A 48 -27.54 2.38 -7.26
N LEU A 49 -28.00 2.59 -6.03
CA LEU A 49 -27.26 3.25 -4.96
C LEU A 49 -27.00 2.26 -3.82
N LEU A 50 -25.76 2.19 -3.36
CA LEU A 50 -25.35 1.58 -2.10
C LEU A 50 -25.27 2.72 -1.06
N ILE A 51 -26.30 2.81 -0.22
CA ILE A 51 -26.38 3.88 0.80
C ILE A 51 -25.75 3.34 2.08
N VAL A 52 -24.77 4.06 2.63
CA VAL A 52 -24.03 3.74 3.85
C VAL A 52 -24.00 4.96 4.76
N GLU A 53 -23.78 4.78 6.05
CA GLU A 53 -23.66 5.90 6.98
C GLU A 53 -22.44 6.78 6.70
N ASP A 54 -21.30 6.16 6.36
CA ASP A 54 -20.05 6.82 5.97
C ASP A 54 -19.45 6.14 4.75
N VAL A 55 -19.20 6.92 3.71
CA VAL A 55 -18.65 6.42 2.42
C VAL A 55 -17.25 5.84 2.58
N ARG A 56 -16.44 6.38 3.49
CA ARG A 56 -15.09 5.88 3.75
C ARG A 56 -15.15 4.52 4.43
N ILE A 57 -15.99 4.38 5.45
CA ILE A 57 -16.23 3.08 6.13
C ILE A 57 -16.79 2.06 5.14
N GLY A 58 -17.73 2.47 4.29
CA GLY A 58 -18.24 1.62 3.21
C GLY A 58 -17.16 1.16 2.23
N LEU A 59 -16.25 2.05 1.84
CA LEU A 59 -15.10 1.71 1.00
C LEU A 59 -14.12 0.76 1.71
N GLU A 60 -13.84 0.96 2.99
CA GLU A 60 -13.00 0.06 3.80
C GLU A 60 -13.63 -1.33 3.95
N ALA A 61 -14.96 -1.42 4.10
CA ALA A 61 -15.69 -2.70 4.12
C ALA A 61 -15.57 -3.43 2.78
N LEU A 62 -15.72 -2.74 1.66
CA LEU A 62 -15.50 -3.29 0.31
C LEU A 62 -14.06 -3.77 0.13
N ALA A 63 -13.09 -2.99 0.62
CA ALA A 63 -11.67 -3.33 0.57
C ALA A 63 -11.34 -4.58 1.42
N SER A 64 -11.91 -4.69 2.61
CA SER A 64 -11.79 -5.87 3.48
C SER A 64 -12.35 -7.12 2.80
N PHE A 65 -13.50 -7.01 2.16
CA PHE A 65 -14.07 -8.10 1.37
C PHE A 65 -13.18 -8.49 0.19
N ALA A 66 -12.69 -7.51 -0.57
CA ALA A 66 -11.78 -7.73 -1.68
C ALA A 66 -10.48 -8.41 -1.21
N ARG A 67 -9.93 -7.98 -0.06
CA ARG A 67 -8.74 -8.61 0.53
C ARG A 67 -8.97 -10.06 0.93
N LYS A 68 -10.11 -10.38 1.53
CA LYS A 68 -10.46 -11.75 1.94
C LYS A 68 -10.59 -12.72 0.75
N ARG A 69 -11.13 -12.25 -0.38
CA ARG A 69 -11.25 -13.07 -1.60
C ARG A 69 -9.93 -13.24 -2.35
N PHE A 70 -8.97 -12.31 -2.17
CA PHE A 70 -7.66 -12.37 -2.82
C PHE A 70 -6.79 -13.45 -2.16
N LYS A 71 -6.25 -14.39 -2.98
CA LYS A 71 -5.46 -15.54 -2.51
C LYS A 71 -3.98 -15.45 -2.84
N GLY A 72 -3.59 -14.49 -3.67
CA GLY A 72 -2.20 -14.26 -4.05
C GLY A 72 -1.35 -13.69 -2.92
N GLN A 73 -0.07 -13.51 -3.20
CA GLN A 73 0.89 -12.90 -2.26
C GLN A 73 0.69 -11.39 -2.19
N VAL A 74 0.65 -10.85 -0.98
CA VAL A 74 0.49 -9.41 -0.73
C VAL A 74 1.77 -8.85 -0.15
N ILE A 75 2.31 -7.83 -0.81
CA ILE A 75 3.50 -7.10 -0.36
C ILE A 75 3.08 -5.67 -0.04
N ALA A 76 3.35 -5.21 1.18
CA ALA A 76 3.15 -3.82 1.59
C ALA A 76 4.50 -3.09 1.66
N ILE A 77 4.54 -1.86 1.17
CA ILE A 77 5.78 -1.07 1.12
C ILE A 77 5.55 0.27 1.82
N THR A 78 6.41 0.59 2.77
CA THR A 78 6.50 1.94 3.38
C THR A 78 7.94 2.45 3.39
N GLY A 79 8.13 3.69 3.79
CA GLY A 79 9.44 4.34 3.89
C GLY A 79 9.32 5.84 3.74
N SER A 80 10.36 6.57 4.12
CA SER A 80 10.43 8.02 3.88
C SER A 80 10.60 8.32 2.40
N VAL A 81 11.50 7.62 1.72
CA VAL A 81 11.80 7.71 0.29
C VAL A 81 11.79 6.32 -0.35
N GLY A 82 11.71 6.25 -1.67
CA GLY A 82 11.88 5.00 -2.42
C GLY A 82 10.66 4.09 -2.52
N LYS A 83 9.53 4.37 -1.86
CA LYS A 83 8.32 3.54 -1.90
C LYS A 83 7.83 3.24 -3.32
N THR A 84 7.55 4.28 -4.09
CA THR A 84 7.01 4.14 -5.45
C THR A 84 8.00 3.47 -6.40
N SER A 85 9.28 3.83 -6.33
CA SER A 85 10.32 3.18 -7.14
C SER A 85 10.46 1.71 -6.80
N SER A 86 10.49 1.34 -5.52
CA SER A 86 10.55 -0.06 -5.08
C SER A 86 9.31 -0.84 -5.51
N LYS A 87 8.11 -0.24 -5.41
CA LYS A 87 6.85 -0.82 -5.90
C LYS A 87 6.92 -1.13 -7.39
N ASP A 88 7.42 -0.18 -8.19
CA ASP A 88 7.47 -0.33 -9.65
C ASP A 88 8.54 -1.34 -10.08
N MET A 89 9.72 -1.32 -9.44
CA MET A 89 10.77 -2.32 -9.68
C MET A 89 10.32 -3.73 -9.28
N LEU A 90 9.69 -3.88 -8.12
CA LEU A 90 9.20 -5.15 -7.64
C LEU A 90 8.10 -5.70 -8.56
N ALA A 91 7.19 -4.85 -9.03
CA ALA A 91 6.18 -5.25 -9.99
C ALA A 91 6.79 -5.76 -11.31
N LEU A 92 7.83 -5.09 -11.81
CA LEU A 92 8.54 -5.52 -13.00
C LEU A 92 9.20 -6.90 -12.82
N VAL A 93 9.84 -7.13 -11.68
CA VAL A 93 10.48 -8.42 -11.39
C VAL A 93 9.43 -9.53 -11.24
N LEU A 94 8.39 -9.29 -10.45
CA LEU A 94 7.35 -10.29 -10.16
C LEU A 94 6.48 -10.61 -11.39
N SER A 95 6.39 -9.72 -12.38
CA SER A 95 5.66 -10.00 -13.63
C SER A 95 6.23 -11.17 -14.44
N ASN A 96 7.47 -11.60 -14.15
CA ASN A 96 8.05 -12.82 -14.73
C ASN A 96 7.56 -14.11 -14.06
N PHE A 97 6.89 -13.99 -12.91
CA PHE A 97 6.45 -15.12 -12.10
C PHE A 97 4.92 -15.26 -12.02
N GLY A 98 4.18 -14.25 -12.47
CA GLY A 98 2.72 -14.28 -12.47
C GLY A 98 2.08 -12.91 -12.69
N LYS A 99 0.77 -12.88 -12.55
CA LYS A 99 -0.03 -11.65 -12.70
C LYS A 99 0.17 -10.74 -11.50
N VAL A 100 0.64 -9.52 -11.74
CA VAL A 100 0.89 -8.53 -10.71
C VAL A 100 -0.15 -7.42 -10.77
N ASN A 101 -0.82 -7.14 -9.65
CA ASN A 101 -1.54 -5.90 -9.44
C ASN A 101 -0.76 -5.01 -8.46
N LYS A 102 -0.75 -3.72 -8.71
CA LYS A 102 -0.06 -2.74 -7.85
C LYS A 102 -0.89 -1.47 -7.69
N ALA A 103 -0.62 -0.75 -6.60
CA ALA A 103 -1.20 0.58 -6.40
C ALA A 103 -0.88 1.51 -7.58
N GLU A 104 -1.92 2.14 -8.13
CA GLU A 104 -1.77 3.18 -9.15
C GLU A 104 -1.13 4.43 -8.53
N LYS A 105 -0.14 5.00 -9.20
CA LYS A 105 0.55 6.21 -8.72
C LYS A 105 1.00 6.02 -7.26
N SER A 106 0.82 7.06 -6.44
CA SER A 106 1.06 7.05 -4.99
C SER A 106 -0.25 6.93 -4.20
N PHE A 107 -1.14 5.99 -4.59
CA PHE A 107 -2.37 5.70 -3.84
C PHE A 107 -2.02 4.94 -2.55
N ASN A 108 -1.55 5.68 -1.53
CA ASN A 108 -0.92 5.14 -0.35
C ASN A 108 -1.57 5.58 0.99
N ASN A 109 -2.69 6.32 0.92
CA ASN A 109 -3.41 6.84 2.08
C ASN A 109 -4.73 6.09 2.34
N HIS A 110 -5.52 6.57 3.30
CA HIS A 110 -6.82 6.00 3.72
C HIS A 110 -7.90 5.88 2.62
N LEU A 111 -7.69 6.48 1.44
CA LEU A 111 -8.54 6.29 0.27
C LEU A 111 -7.85 5.43 -0.79
N GLY A 112 -6.56 5.67 -1.02
CA GLY A 112 -5.79 5.00 -2.06
C GLY A 112 -5.56 3.52 -1.80
N VAL A 113 -5.28 3.15 -0.55
CA VAL A 113 -5.07 1.76 -0.15
C VAL A 113 -6.36 0.93 -0.30
N PRO A 114 -7.51 1.34 0.25
CA PRO A 114 -8.76 0.64 0.01
C PRO A 114 -9.13 0.53 -1.47
N LEU A 115 -8.97 1.60 -2.26
CA LEU A 115 -9.22 1.56 -3.71
C LEU A 115 -8.32 0.55 -4.43
N THR A 116 -7.05 0.44 -4.04
CA THR A 116 -6.12 -0.55 -4.59
C THR A 116 -6.61 -1.97 -4.33
N LEU A 117 -7.07 -2.25 -3.11
CA LEU A 117 -7.61 -3.56 -2.73
C LEU A 117 -8.88 -3.91 -3.54
N VAL A 118 -9.84 -2.98 -3.63
CA VAL A 118 -11.11 -3.18 -4.36
C VAL A 118 -10.86 -3.43 -5.85
N ARG A 119 -9.88 -2.74 -6.45
CA ARG A 119 -9.52 -2.87 -7.87
C ARG A 119 -8.66 -4.08 -8.18
N THR A 120 -8.20 -4.81 -7.16
CA THR A 120 -7.34 -5.98 -7.36
C THR A 120 -8.15 -7.13 -7.97
N PRO A 121 -7.78 -7.60 -9.18
CA PRO A 121 -8.39 -8.77 -9.77
C PRO A 121 -8.15 -10.00 -8.89
N PRO A 122 -9.16 -10.85 -8.63
CA PRO A 122 -9.03 -12.00 -7.74
C PRO A 122 -8.08 -13.07 -8.26
N ASP A 123 -7.80 -13.07 -9.56
CA ASP A 123 -6.91 -14.00 -10.26
C ASP A 123 -5.47 -13.48 -10.39
N SER A 124 -5.13 -12.38 -9.72
CA SER A 124 -3.73 -11.92 -9.66
C SER A 124 -2.94 -12.78 -8.66
N ASP A 125 -1.69 -13.07 -9.00
CA ASP A 125 -0.77 -13.85 -8.15
C ASP A 125 -0.10 -12.96 -7.09
N PHE A 126 0.12 -11.70 -7.44
CA PHE A 126 0.81 -10.73 -6.58
C PHE A 126 0.02 -9.43 -6.49
N LEU A 127 -0.02 -8.88 -5.28
CA LEU A 127 -0.53 -7.54 -4.99
C LEU A 127 0.54 -6.73 -4.27
N ILE A 128 0.90 -5.56 -4.81
CA ILE A 128 1.86 -4.65 -4.19
C ILE A 128 1.13 -3.38 -3.78
N VAL A 129 1.10 -3.11 -2.47
CA VAL A 129 0.42 -1.95 -1.87
C VAL A 129 1.46 -1.00 -1.30
N GLU A 130 1.39 0.25 -1.68
CA GLU A 130 2.17 1.32 -1.05
C GLU A 130 1.38 1.85 0.14
N ILE A 131 2.00 1.97 1.33
CA ILE A 131 1.42 2.55 2.54
C ILE A 131 2.23 3.75 2.94
N GLY A 132 1.63 4.93 2.84
CA GLY A 132 2.19 6.21 3.26
C GLY A 132 1.59 6.69 4.58
N MET A 133 2.17 7.76 5.10
CA MET A 133 1.65 8.50 6.24
C MET A 133 1.90 9.99 6.05
N SER A 134 1.02 10.80 6.57
CA SER A 134 1.21 12.24 6.79
C SER A 134 1.17 12.57 8.28
N ASN A 135 0.44 11.76 9.06
CA ASN A 135 0.25 11.90 10.49
C ASN A 135 0.55 10.58 11.23
N LYS A 136 0.61 10.67 12.55
CA LYS A 136 0.75 9.51 13.44
C LYS A 136 -0.50 8.62 13.37
N LYS A 137 -0.32 7.32 13.56
CA LYS A 137 -1.36 6.27 13.60
C LYS A 137 -2.10 6.04 12.27
N GLU A 138 -1.47 6.36 11.14
CA GLU A 138 -2.04 6.10 9.82
C GLU A 138 -1.60 4.75 9.24
N ILE A 139 -0.38 4.28 9.54
CA ILE A 139 0.15 3.03 8.97
C ILE A 139 -0.52 1.80 9.56
N ALA A 140 -0.70 1.74 10.88
CA ALA A 140 -1.28 0.58 11.56
C ALA A 140 -2.64 0.14 11.00
N PRO A 141 -3.67 1.01 10.89
CA PRO A 141 -4.97 0.61 10.36
C PRO A 141 -4.91 0.20 8.88
N LEU A 142 -4.07 0.86 8.08
CA LEU A 142 -3.89 0.50 6.67
C LEU A 142 -3.21 -0.86 6.53
N SER A 143 -2.21 -1.15 7.34
CA SER A 143 -1.56 -2.46 7.35
C SER A 143 -2.51 -3.57 7.81
N ALA A 144 -3.33 -3.32 8.84
CA ALA A 144 -4.34 -4.25 9.31
C ALA A 144 -5.40 -4.56 8.23
N LEU A 145 -5.75 -3.58 7.40
CA LEU A 145 -6.66 -3.77 6.26
C LEU A 145 -5.99 -4.59 5.13
N VAL A 146 -4.74 -4.29 4.81
CA VAL A 146 -3.96 -4.93 3.73
C VAL A 146 -3.57 -6.36 4.07
N GLN A 147 -3.30 -6.68 5.34
CA GLN A 147 -2.86 -8.00 5.81
C GLN A 147 -1.74 -8.58 4.93
N PRO A 148 -0.57 -7.95 4.88
CA PRO A 148 0.50 -8.36 3.99
C PRO A 148 1.14 -9.68 4.42
N HIS A 149 1.74 -10.40 3.46
CA HIS A 149 2.63 -11.53 3.72
C HIS A 149 4.08 -11.05 3.89
N ILE A 150 4.43 -9.96 3.20
CA ILE A 150 5.74 -9.32 3.27
C ILE A 150 5.52 -7.83 3.45
N ALA A 151 6.19 -7.23 4.43
CA ALA A 151 6.32 -5.80 4.62
C ALA A 151 7.73 -5.36 4.22
N LEU A 152 7.86 -4.27 3.46
CA LEU A 152 9.14 -3.66 3.12
C LEU A 152 9.19 -2.25 3.67
N ILE A 153 10.21 -1.95 4.47
CA ILE A 153 10.57 -0.60 4.90
C ILE A 153 11.80 -0.19 4.09
N THR A 154 11.61 0.73 3.12
CA THR A 154 12.69 1.10 2.18
C THR A 154 13.78 1.90 2.85
N ASP A 155 13.42 2.98 3.54
CA ASP A 155 14.32 3.82 4.33
C ASP A 155 13.54 4.65 5.35
N VAL A 156 14.24 5.12 6.38
CA VAL A 156 13.71 6.03 7.41
C VAL A 156 14.63 7.23 7.52
N SER A 157 14.13 8.38 7.15
CA SER A 157 14.82 9.65 7.20
C SER A 157 13.86 10.76 7.62
N GLU A 158 14.38 11.95 7.82
CA GLU A 158 13.61 13.14 8.13
C GLU A 158 12.59 13.42 7.00
N ALA A 159 11.32 13.11 7.29
CA ALA A 159 10.20 13.38 6.40
C ALA A 159 8.97 13.69 7.27
N HIS A 160 8.06 14.51 6.76
CA HIS A 160 6.82 14.85 7.48
C HIS A 160 7.03 15.49 8.87
N LEU A 161 8.10 16.30 9.03
CA LEU A 161 8.47 16.95 10.29
C LEU A 161 7.38 17.88 10.86
N ALA A 162 6.41 18.28 10.06
CA ALA A 162 5.23 19.02 10.55
C ALA A 162 4.35 18.19 11.53
N SER A 163 4.38 16.87 11.41
CA SER A 163 3.54 15.95 12.20
C SER A 163 4.35 15.04 13.14
N PHE A 164 5.67 15.00 12.98
CA PHE A 164 6.59 14.15 13.77
C PHE A 164 7.70 15.00 14.39
N ASN A 165 7.94 14.81 15.69
CA ASN A 165 8.95 15.57 16.43
C ASN A 165 10.37 15.02 16.21
N SER A 166 10.51 13.81 15.68
CA SER A 166 11.81 13.16 15.50
C SER A 166 11.77 12.00 14.52
N VAL A 167 12.93 11.64 13.98
CA VAL A 167 13.11 10.42 13.15
C VAL A 167 12.76 9.14 13.94
N VAL A 168 12.94 9.18 15.27
CA VAL A 168 12.56 8.06 16.15
C VAL A 168 11.06 7.77 16.08
N GLU A 169 10.23 8.80 16.10
CA GLU A 169 8.77 8.64 15.94
C GLU A 169 8.41 8.15 14.54
N ILE A 170 9.12 8.62 13.52
CA ILE A 170 8.94 8.17 12.13
C ILE A 170 9.30 6.69 12.00
N ALA A 171 10.40 6.25 12.60
CA ALA A 171 10.82 4.85 12.61
C ALA A 171 9.78 3.96 13.30
N LYS A 172 9.23 4.41 14.43
CA LYS A 172 8.18 3.70 15.14
C LYS A 172 6.91 3.57 14.30
N GLU A 173 6.41 4.67 13.77
CA GLU A 173 5.21 4.67 12.90
C GLU A 173 5.38 3.76 11.68
N LYS A 174 6.56 3.78 11.02
CA LYS A 174 6.82 2.89 9.88
C LYS A 174 6.89 1.42 10.27
N SER A 175 7.37 1.10 11.47
CA SER A 175 7.40 -0.27 11.97
C SER A 175 5.99 -0.84 12.21
N ASP A 176 4.97 0.01 12.38
CA ASP A 176 3.57 -0.39 12.52
C ASP A 176 3.00 -1.06 11.25
N ILE A 177 3.73 -1.03 10.14
CA ILE A 177 3.41 -1.86 8.96
C ILE A 177 3.41 -3.36 9.30
N CYS A 178 4.16 -3.76 10.33
CA CYS A 178 4.24 -5.13 10.80
C CYS A 178 2.97 -5.61 11.53
N LEU A 179 2.12 -4.69 12.01
CA LEU A 179 0.89 -5.04 12.73
C LEU A 179 -0.07 -5.86 11.86
N GLY A 180 -0.12 -5.58 10.56
CA GLY A 180 -0.96 -6.33 9.62
C GLY A 180 -0.34 -7.60 9.07
N LEU A 181 0.92 -7.91 9.35
CA LEU A 181 1.58 -9.12 8.86
C LEU A 181 0.87 -10.38 9.37
N ASN A 182 0.71 -11.35 8.50
CA ASN A 182 0.21 -12.66 8.91
C ASN A 182 1.25 -13.40 9.79
N LYS A 183 0.82 -14.47 10.47
CA LYS A 183 1.65 -15.23 11.45
C LYS A 183 2.99 -15.77 10.90
N ARG A 184 3.16 -15.86 9.58
CA ARG A 184 4.40 -16.31 8.90
C ARG A 184 5.00 -15.19 8.05
N GLY A 185 4.56 -13.96 8.28
CA GLY A 185 5.00 -12.81 7.51
C GLY A 185 6.44 -12.39 7.83
N HIS A 186 7.05 -11.71 6.87
CA HIS A 186 8.41 -11.21 6.99
C HIS A 186 8.44 -9.70 6.85
N CYS A 187 9.27 -9.04 7.65
CA CYS A 187 9.58 -7.63 7.47
C CYS A 187 10.98 -7.49 6.86
N VAL A 188 11.04 -6.88 5.67
CA VAL A 188 12.28 -6.64 4.92
C VAL A 188 12.75 -5.22 5.22
N VAL A 189 14.00 -5.06 5.67
CA VAL A 189 14.56 -3.77 6.08
C VAL A 189 15.97 -3.57 5.57
N SER A 190 16.34 -2.33 5.22
CA SER A 190 17.71 -1.99 4.86
C SER A 190 18.60 -1.96 6.09
N ARG A 191 19.68 -2.76 6.07
CA ARG A 191 20.68 -2.74 7.13
C ARG A 191 21.62 -1.53 7.05
N ASP A 192 21.62 -0.86 5.91
CA ASP A 192 22.41 0.36 5.70
C ASP A 192 21.69 1.60 6.21
N SER A 193 20.42 1.50 6.61
CA SER A 193 19.68 2.60 7.22
C SER A 193 20.26 2.98 8.58
N ASN A 194 20.44 4.26 8.85
CA ASN A 194 20.85 4.78 10.14
C ASN A 194 19.89 4.38 11.28
N GLU A 195 18.64 4.13 10.94
CA GLU A 195 17.58 3.74 11.87
C GLU A 195 17.42 2.22 12.01
N TYR A 196 18.28 1.41 11.38
CA TYR A 196 18.17 -0.05 11.38
C TYR A 196 17.99 -0.65 12.77
N SER A 197 18.84 -0.28 13.72
CA SER A 197 18.79 -0.82 15.08
C SER A 197 17.47 -0.49 15.80
N ARG A 198 16.92 0.70 15.56
CA ARG A 198 15.61 1.10 16.11
C ARG A 198 14.48 0.36 15.45
N LEU A 199 14.50 0.24 14.11
CA LEU A 199 13.52 -0.54 13.37
C LEU A 199 13.47 -1.99 13.87
N VAL A 200 14.63 -2.65 14.00
CA VAL A 200 14.72 -4.03 14.53
C VAL A 200 14.09 -4.12 15.91
N LYS A 201 14.37 -3.17 16.81
CA LYS A 201 13.77 -3.13 18.14
C LYS A 201 12.24 -3.07 18.07
N TYR A 202 11.68 -2.15 17.29
CA TYR A 202 10.23 -1.99 17.18
C TYR A 202 9.56 -3.16 16.45
N ILE A 203 10.17 -3.69 15.39
CA ILE A 203 9.65 -4.83 14.64
C ILE A 203 9.62 -6.09 15.50
N ASN A 204 10.60 -6.30 16.37
CA ASN A 204 10.63 -7.43 17.30
C ASN A 204 9.44 -7.42 18.29
N GLU A 205 8.87 -6.26 18.60
CA GLU A 205 7.66 -6.15 19.43
C GLU A 205 6.46 -6.87 18.80
N PHE A 206 6.44 -7.00 17.48
CA PHE A 206 5.38 -7.72 16.73
C PHE A 206 5.65 -9.22 16.57
N GLY A 207 6.84 -9.70 16.96
CA GLY A 207 7.20 -11.13 16.86
C GLY A 207 7.32 -11.66 15.42
N VAL A 208 7.66 -10.80 14.44
CA VAL A 208 7.76 -11.14 13.03
C VAL A 208 9.22 -11.41 12.63
N ASN A 209 9.42 -12.22 11.59
CA ASN A 209 10.75 -12.49 11.06
C ASN A 209 11.30 -11.29 10.30
N ILE A 210 12.55 -10.91 10.59
CA ILE A 210 13.23 -9.81 9.92
C ILE A 210 14.18 -10.36 8.87
N ILE A 211 14.08 -9.83 7.65
CA ILE A 211 15.02 -10.06 6.55
C ILE A 211 15.77 -8.77 6.29
N SER A 212 17.08 -8.78 6.44
CA SER A 212 17.90 -7.60 6.18
C SER A 212 18.59 -7.66 4.82
N PHE A 213 18.69 -6.50 4.16
CA PHE A 213 19.42 -6.33 2.91
C PHE A 213 20.31 -5.10 2.94
N GLY A 214 21.32 -5.03 2.08
CA GLY A 214 22.21 -3.88 1.96
C GLY A 214 23.65 -4.24 1.63
N GLU A 215 24.55 -3.25 1.66
CA GLU A 215 25.99 -3.42 1.47
C GLU A 215 26.70 -3.87 2.75
N ASN A 216 26.07 -3.65 3.91
CA ASN A 216 26.61 -4.04 5.21
C ASN A 216 26.96 -5.52 5.23
N LYS A 217 28.14 -5.85 5.77
CA LYS A 217 28.68 -7.22 5.82
C LYS A 217 27.77 -8.23 6.52
N SER A 218 26.95 -7.77 7.44
CA SER A 218 26.02 -8.60 8.22
C SER A 218 24.59 -8.60 7.63
N SER A 219 24.36 -8.08 6.43
CA SER A 219 23.07 -8.20 5.76
C SER A 219 22.79 -9.63 5.33
N MET A 220 21.55 -10.12 5.54
CA MET A 220 21.17 -11.45 5.08
C MET A 220 21.25 -11.55 3.54
N TYR A 221 20.74 -10.54 2.85
CA TYR A 221 20.92 -10.36 1.40
C TYR A 221 21.92 -9.23 1.18
N LYS A 222 23.16 -9.62 0.87
CA LYS A 222 24.25 -8.65 0.70
C LYS A 222 24.41 -8.24 -0.75
N LEU A 223 24.33 -6.94 -1.01
CA LEU A 223 24.75 -6.36 -2.28
C LEU A 223 26.28 -6.38 -2.36
N ARG A 224 26.84 -7.09 -3.35
CA ARG A 224 28.29 -7.20 -3.56
C ARG A 224 28.81 -6.16 -4.52
N LYS A 225 28.09 -5.93 -5.60
CA LYS A 225 28.54 -5.07 -6.69
C LYS A 225 27.37 -4.51 -7.48
N THR A 226 27.50 -3.24 -7.86
CA THR A 226 26.65 -2.61 -8.88
C THR A 226 27.54 -2.15 -10.03
N VAL A 227 27.10 -2.43 -11.25
CA VAL A 227 27.80 -2.03 -12.48
C VAL A 227 26.80 -1.45 -13.45
N ILE A 228 27.11 -0.30 -14.04
CA ILE A 228 26.31 0.28 -15.13
C ILE A 228 26.98 -0.13 -16.44
N LYS A 229 26.27 -0.91 -17.25
CA LYS A 229 26.67 -1.31 -18.60
C LYS A 229 25.54 -1.01 -19.59
N ASN A 230 25.85 -0.31 -20.68
CA ASN A 230 24.88 -0.02 -21.76
C ASN A 230 23.56 0.60 -21.22
N ASN A 231 23.64 1.60 -20.35
CA ASN A 231 22.50 2.23 -19.66
C ASN A 231 21.62 1.28 -18.83
N LYS A 232 22.15 0.10 -18.45
CA LYS A 232 21.49 -0.84 -17.55
C LYS A 232 22.30 -0.98 -16.27
N THR A 233 21.63 -0.92 -15.13
CA THR A 233 22.24 -1.22 -13.84
C THR A 233 22.17 -2.73 -13.60
N CYS A 234 23.32 -3.36 -13.42
CA CYS A 234 23.43 -4.75 -13.01
C CYS A 234 23.84 -4.79 -11.53
N ALA A 235 23.13 -5.53 -10.72
CA ALA A 235 23.44 -5.74 -9.31
C ALA A 235 23.76 -7.21 -9.07
N GLU A 236 24.83 -7.47 -8.33
CA GLU A 236 25.17 -8.79 -7.81
C GLU A 236 24.87 -8.82 -6.32
N ALA A 237 23.98 -9.70 -5.91
CA ALA A 237 23.61 -9.89 -4.51
C ALA A 237 23.78 -11.36 -4.11
N VAL A 238 24.12 -11.60 -2.85
CA VAL A 238 24.31 -12.92 -2.29
C VAL A 238 23.48 -13.09 -1.04
N LEU A 239 22.79 -14.22 -0.94
CA LEU A 239 22.20 -14.68 0.29
C LEU A 239 23.32 -15.17 1.19
N GLN A 240 23.48 -14.58 2.37
CA GLN A 240 24.35 -15.11 3.41
C GLN A 240 23.52 -16.08 4.24
N ASN A 241 23.82 -17.36 4.08
CA ASN A 241 23.36 -18.37 5.02
C ASN A 241 24.05 -18.07 6.36
N GLY A 242 23.26 -17.80 7.40
CA GLY A 242 23.78 -17.67 8.74
C GLY A 242 24.38 -18.99 9.23
#